data_4b67edadf0a88f948b939e2e478138a9
#
_entry.id   4b67edadf0a88f948b939e2e478138a9
#
_cell.length_a   1.000
_cell.length_b   1.000
_cell.length_c   1.000
_cell.angle_alpha   90.00
_cell.angle_beta   90.00
_cell.angle_gamma   90.00
#
_symmetry.space_group_name_H-M   'P 1'
#
loop_
_entity.id
_entity.type
_entity.pdbx_description
1 polymer ?
#
loop_
_entity_poly.entity_id
_entity_poly.type
_entity_poly.pdbx_seq_one_letter_code
_entity_poly.pdbx_strand_id
1 'polypeptide(L)'
;MKKFLSVFLLLTFTLLFSQEKKPMFWQDIQNFKKLNQENTPPKDAILLVGSSSFTKWTDVSDYFPNKTIINRGFGGSRLTDLNYFSEELLNPYQPKQIIIYCGENDFADNPKLKPKEVVNRYKVFYKKIREKFPNIQVDYISMKYSPSRENLWSQMRNANKKIKAFMDKEPNAEFIDITKAMEDTNGNVRKDLFLEDMLHITPEGYQVWTKIMEPYIK
;
A
#
# COMPACT_ATOMS: atom_id res chain seq x y z
N MET A 1 4.48 45.72 66.91
CA MET A 1 5.19 44.64 66.22
C MET A 1 4.19 43.92 65.28
N LYS A 2 4.20 44.24 63.98
CA LYS A 2 3.32 43.63 62.97
C LYS A 2 4.09 42.51 62.30
N LYS A 3 3.63 41.28 62.45
CA LYS A 3 4.20 40.09 61.73
C LYS A 3 3.62 40.04 60.34
N PHE A 4 4.45 40.20 59.31
CA PHE A 4 4.11 39.95 57.89
C PHE A 4 4.21 38.48 57.68
N LEU A 5 3.08 37.85 57.31
CA LEU A 5 2.99 36.48 56.91
C LEU A 5 3.08 36.44 55.36
N SER A 6 4.26 36.07 54.83
CA SER A 6 4.45 35.92 53.40
C SER A 6 3.91 34.55 52.98
N VAL A 7 2.80 34.56 52.27
CA VAL A 7 2.25 33.34 51.60
C VAL A 7 3.00 33.16 50.30
N PHE A 8 3.82 32.11 50.22
CA PHE A 8 4.51 31.71 49.01
C PHE A 8 3.55 30.80 48.22
N LEU A 9 2.94 31.37 47.15
CA LEU A 9 2.06 30.63 46.24
C LEU A 9 2.93 29.84 45.25
N LEU A 10 3.10 28.54 45.49
CA LEU A 10 3.76 27.62 44.52
C LEU A 10 2.78 27.34 43.38
N LEU A 11 2.97 28.04 42.26
CA LEU A 11 2.34 27.67 40.99
C LEU A 11 3.03 26.41 40.43
N THR A 12 2.45 25.24 40.68
CA THR A 12 2.82 24.01 39.97
C THR A 12 2.24 24.06 38.57
N PHE A 13 3.07 24.42 37.59
CA PHE A 13 2.74 24.30 36.17
C PHE A 13 2.79 22.81 35.81
N THR A 14 1.65 22.13 35.88
CA THR A 14 1.52 20.79 35.29
C THR A 14 1.50 20.96 33.78
N LEU A 15 2.64 20.73 33.13
CA LEU A 15 2.73 20.53 31.68
C LEU A 15 1.97 19.26 31.35
N LEU A 16 0.71 19.39 30.99
CA LEU A 16 -0.05 18.33 30.34
C LEU A 16 0.58 18.12 28.94
N PHE A 17 1.56 17.23 28.86
CA PHE A 17 1.97 16.68 27.58
C PHE A 17 0.78 15.86 27.07
N SER A 18 -0.05 16.47 26.25
CA SER A 18 -0.96 15.73 25.39
C SER A 18 -0.09 14.84 24.51
N GLN A 19 -0.05 13.54 24.80
CA GLN A 19 0.54 12.59 23.87
C GLN A 19 -0.35 12.61 22.61
N GLU A 20 0.12 13.30 21.58
CA GLU A 20 -0.53 13.21 20.27
C GLU A 20 -0.67 11.75 19.90
N LYS A 21 -1.91 11.28 19.71
CA LYS A 21 -2.19 9.91 19.31
C LYS A 21 -1.56 9.68 17.93
N LYS A 22 -0.50 8.88 17.89
CA LYS A 22 0.17 8.55 16.64
C LYS A 22 -0.83 7.92 15.67
N PRO A 23 -0.82 8.31 14.39
CA PRO A 23 -1.71 7.71 13.40
C PRO A 23 -1.43 6.22 13.23
N MET A 24 -2.44 5.48 12.77
CA MET A 24 -2.27 4.07 12.37
C MET A 24 -1.09 3.96 11.38
N PHE A 25 -0.32 2.89 11.44
CA PHE A 25 0.87 2.64 10.60
C PHE A 25 2.06 3.60 10.83
N TRP A 26 2.00 4.47 11.84
CA TRP A 26 3.13 5.35 12.17
C TRP A 26 4.45 4.58 12.33
N GLN A 27 4.40 3.41 12.98
CA GLN A 27 5.61 2.61 13.22
C GLN A 27 6.19 2.06 11.93
N ASP A 28 5.36 1.59 11.00
CA ASP A 28 5.80 1.12 9.67
C ASP A 28 6.52 2.24 8.92
N ILE A 29 5.95 3.43 8.94
CA ILE A 29 6.54 4.61 8.30
C ILE A 29 7.86 5.01 8.98
N GLN A 30 7.96 4.96 10.32
CA GLN A 30 9.24 5.21 11.00
C GLN A 30 10.31 4.16 10.64
N ASN A 31 9.89 2.90 10.49
CA ASN A 31 10.79 1.83 10.05
C ASN A 31 11.31 2.10 8.62
N PHE A 32 10.47 2.58 7.71
CA PHE A 32 10.91 2.99 6.37
C PHE A 32 11.90 4.16 6.42
N LYS A 33 11.64 5.17 7.25
CA LYS A 33 12.57 6.29 7.45
C LYS A 33 13.92 5.82 7.99
N LYS A 34 13.91 4.92 8.96
CA LYS A 34 15.12 4.32 9.53
C LYS A 34 15.91 3.56 8.45
N LEU A 35 15.26 2.67 7.70
CA LEU A 35 15.89 1.93 6.60
C LEU A 35 16.53 2.86 5.56
N ASN A 36 15.87 3.97 5.24
CA ASN A 36 16.38 4.97 4.29
C ASN A 36 17.56 5.78 4.86
N GLN A 37 17.65 5.92 6.18
CA GLN A 37 18.80 6.56 6.85
C GLN A 37 20.01 5.62 6.92
N GLU A 38 19.77 4.33 7.18
CA GLU A 38 20.81 3.30 7.23
C GLU A 38 21.38 2.99 5.85
N ASN A 39 20.51 3.00 4.84
CA ASN A 39 20.87 2.71 3.45
C ASN A 39 20.17 3.71 2.53
N THR A 40 20.94 4.57 1.91
CA THR A 40 20.36 5.51 0.91
C THR A 40 19.60 4.73 -0.15
N PRO A 41 18.32 5.03 -0.40
CA PRO A 41 17.54 4.31 -1.41
C PRO A 41 18.20 4.38 -2.78
N PRO A 42 18.38 3.26 -3.49
CA PRO A 42 18.95 3.26 -4.82
C PRO A 42 18.06 4.04 -5.81
N LYS A 43 18.72 4.74 -6.73
CA LYS A 43 18.03 5.40 -7.86
C LYS A 43 17.58 4.34 -8.86
N ASP A 44 16.60 4.71 -9.68
CA ASP A 44 16.07 3.86 -10.76
C ASP A 44 15.57 2.48 -10.29
N ALA A 45 15.21 2.39 -9.02
CA ALA A 45 14.57 1.20 -8.47
C ALA A 45 13.09 1.13 -8.87
N ILE A 46 12.53 -0.08 -8.74
CA ILE A 46 11.08 -0.32 -8.78
C ILE A 46 10.57 -0.17 -7.36
N LEU A 47 9.68 0.79 -7.14
CA LEU A 47 9.09 1.05 -5.82
C LEU A 47 7.73 0.36 -5.71
N LEU A 48 7.64 -0.63 -4.83
CA LEU A 48 6.38 -1.26 -4.46
C LEU A 48 5.74 -0.50 -3.30
N VAL A 49 4.51 -0.04 -3.47
CA VAL A 49 3.73 0.61 -2.41
C VAL A 49 2.37 -0.04 -2.28
N GLY A 50 1.96 -0.31 -1.05
CA GLY A 50 0.66 -0.95 -0.82
C GLY A 50 0.55 -1.68 0.50
N SER A 51 -0.26 -2.73 0.52
CA SER A 51 -0.67 -3.40 1.73
C SER A 51 0.02 -4.76 1.97
N SER A 52 -0.64 -5.63 2.75
CA SER A 52 -0.02 -6.85 3.32
C SER A 52 0.55 -7.82 2.30
N SER A 53 0.03 -7.89 1.07
CA SER A 53 0.63 -8.77 0.06
C SER A 53 2.02 -8.32 -0.35
N PHE A 54 2.33 -7.02 -0.29
CA PHE A 54 3.71 -6.57 -0.45
C PHE A 54 4.51 -6.71 0.85
N THR A 55 3.93 -6.36 2.00
CA THR A 55 4.61 -6.53 3.30
C THR A 55 5.12 -7.96 3.51
N LYS A 56 4.30 -8.95 3.12
CA LYS A 56 4.61 -10.37 3.28
C LYS A 56 5.53 -10.92 2.17
N TRP A 57 5.74 -10.19 1.09
CA TRP A 57 6.67 -10.56 0.02
C TRP A 57 8.08 -10.07 0.36
N THR A 58 8.65 -10.63 1.42
CA THR A 58 9.95 -10.18 1.98
C THR A 58 11.12 -10.50 1.08
N ASP A 59 11.00 -11.53 0.27
CA ASP A 59 11.97 -12.07 -0.68
C ASP A 59 11.67 -11.68 -2.15
N VAL A 60 10.89 -10.62 -2.37
CA VAL A 60 10.47 -10.19 -3.72
C VAL A 60 11.65 -10.01 -4.70
N SER A 61 12.81 -9.64 -4.21
CA SER A 61 14.02 -9.48 -5.03
C SER A 61 14.51 -10.80 -5.65
N ASP A 62 14.25 -11.93 -4.99
CA ASP A 62 14.63 -13.25 -5.49
C ASP A 62 13.77 -13.68 -6.68
N TYR A 63 12.56 -13.15 -6.77
CA TYR A 63 11.64 -13.37 -7.90
C TYR A 63 11.99 -12.53 -9.13
N PHE A 64 12.77 -11.45 -8.96
CA PHE A 64 13.20 -10.56 -10.04
C PHE A 64 14.71 -10.27 -9.93
N PRO A 65 15.58 -11.28 -10.15
CA PRO A 65 17.00 -11.23 -9.79
C PRO A 65 17.83 -10.13 -10.47
N ASN A 66 17.34 -9.58 -11.58
CA ASN A 66 18.04 -8.52 -12.32
C ASN A 66 17.41 -7.14 -12.11
N LYS A 67 16.56 -7.00 -11.10
CA LYS A 67 15.84 -5.76 -10.82
C LYS A 67 16.12 -5.24 -9.42
N THR A 68 16.35 -3.96 -9.31
CA THR A 68 16.44 -3.29 -8.01
C THR A 68 15.04 -2.95 -7.53
N ILE A 69 14.60 -3.57 -6.43
CA ILE A 69 13.26 -3.40 -5.89
C ILE A 69 13.35 -2.79 -4.49
N ILE A 70 12.53 -1.78 -4.25
CA ILE A 70 12.29 -1.20 -2.94
C ILE A 70 10.87 -1.55 -2.53
N ASN A 71 10.70 -2.39 -1.50
CA ASN A 71 9.38 -2.73 -0.98
C ASN A 71 9.02 -1.80 0.19
N ARG A 72 7.91 -1.07 0.03
CA ARG A 72 7.30 -0.18 1.04
C ARG A 72 5.82 -0.54 1.25
N GLY A 73 5.53 -1.83 1.23
CA GLY A 73 4.24 -2.35 1.68
C GLY A 73 4.11 -2.27 3.21
N PHE A 74 2.94 -1.85 3.70
CA PHE A 74 2.61 -1.88 5.13
C PHE A 74 1.24 -2.54 5.34
N GLY A 75 1.26 -3.59 6.16
CA GLY A 75 0.17 -4.57 6.26
C GLY A 75 -1.13 -3.98 6.76
N GLY A 76 -2.24 -4.25 6.06
CA GLY A 76 -3.55 -3.74 6.45
C GLY A 76 -3.88 -2.34 5.91
N SER A 77 -2.93 -1.67 5.25
CA SER A 77 -3.15 -0.31 4.72
C SER A 77 -4.27 -0.26 3.68
N ARG A 78 -4.97 0.86 3.69
CA ARG A 78 -6.01 1.26 2.73
C ARG A 78 -5.46 2.34 1.81
N LEU A 79 -6.17 2.64 0.75
CA LEU A 79 -5.83 3.77 -0.14
C LEU A 79 -5.85 5.13 0.59
N THR A 80 -6.67 5.27 1.64
CA THR A 80 -6.64 6.46 2.51
C THR A 80 -5.33 6.59 3.27
N ASP A 81 -4.73 5.47 3.68
CA ASP A 81 -3.46 5.47 4.40
C ASP A 81 -2.29 5.77 3.46
N LEU A 82 -2.32 5.24 2.22
CA LEU A 82 -1.36 5.63 1.18
C LEU A 82 -1.44 7.13 0.87
N ASN A 83 -2.66 7.68 0.82
CA ASN A 83 -2.87 9.11 0.61
C ASN A 83 -2.34 9.95 1.77
N TYR A 84 -2.53 9.50 3.00
CA TYR A 84 -2.08 10.18 4.20
C TYR A 84 -0.54 10.23 4.28
N PHE A 85 0.12 9.10 4.03
CA PHE A 85 1.58 8.97 4.09
C PHE A 85 2.27 9.17 2.73
N SER A 86 1.61 9.81 1.78
CA SER A 86 2.13 9.94 0.42
C SER A 86 3.50 10.62 0.33
N GLU A 87 3.78 11.60 1.20
CA GLU A 87 5.08 12.25 1.23
C GLU A 87 6.18 11.29 1.67
N GLU A 88 5.96 10.53 2.72
CA GLU A 88 6.92 9.54 3.22
C GLU A 88 7.12 8.38 2.24
N LEU A 89 6.08 8.02 1.51
CA LEU A 89 6.12 6.94 0.52
C LEU A 89 6.75 7.35 -0.82
N LEU A 90 6.80 8.63 -1.13
CA LEU A 90 7.26 9.10 -2.43
C LEU A 90 8.53 9.96 -2.35
N ASN A 91 8.61 10.89 -1.38
CA ASN A 91 9.68 11.91 -1.37
C ASN A 91 11.11 11.35 -1.22
N PRO A 92 11.34 10.28 -0.46
CA PRO A 92 12.70 9.76 -0.29
C PRO A 92 13.27 9.05 -1.52
N TYR A 93 12.45 8.75 -2.53
CA TYR A 93 12.81 7.84 -3.62
C TYR A 93 12.93 8.55 -4.95
N GLN A 94 13.76 7.96 -5.85
CA GLN A 94 13.88 8.32 -7.26
C GLN A 94 13.68 7.06 -8.11
N PRO A 95 12.45 6.52 -8.13
CA PRO A 95 12.19 5.27 -8.82
C PRO A 95 12.06 5.48 -10.34
N LYS A 96 12.28 4.41 -11.12
CA LYS A 96 11.91 4.36 -12.54
C LYS A 96 10.50 3.84 -12.78
N GLN A 97 9.94 3.14 -11.78
CA GLN A 97 8.61 2.55 -11.81
C GLN A 97 8.01 2.50 -10.41
N ILE A 98 6.72 2.75 -10.29
CA ILE A 98 5.96 2.55 -9.05
C ILE A 98 4.88 1.51 -9.32
N ILE A 99 4.83 0.45 -8.51
CA ILE A 99 3.79 -0.58 -8.57
C ILE A 99 2.95 -0.51 -7.31
N ILE A 100 1.63 -0.44 -7.47
CA ILE A 100 0.68 -0.25 -6.38
C ILE A 100 -0.18 -1.49 -6.21
N TYR A 101 -0.28 -1.99 -4.98
CA TYR A 101 -1.23 -3.02 -4.59
C TYR A 101 -1.97 -2.62 -3.32
N CYS A 102 -3.19 -2.09 -3.45
CA CYS A 102 -3.99 -1.61 -2.33
C CYS A 102 -5.47 -1.47 -2.76
N GLY A 103 -6.40 -1.53 -1.80
CA GLY A 103 -7.83 -1.28 -2.04
C GLY A 103 -8.75 -2.36 -1.45
N GLU A 104 -8.27 -3.58 -1.24
CA GLU A 104 -9.07 -4.64 -0.60
C GLU A 104 -9.46 -4.29 0.84
N ASN A 105 -8.52 -3.68 1.59
CA ASN A 105 -8.76 -3.30 2.98
C ASN A 105 -9.75 -2.16 3.11
N ASP A 106 -9.88 -1.31 2.09
CA ASP A 106 -10.92 -0.29 2.04
C ASP A 106 -12.32 -0.90 2.13
N PHE A 107 -12.55 -2.01 1.40
CA PHE A 107 -13.82 -2.75 1.46
C PHE A 107 -13.95 -3.60 2.73
N ALA A 108 -12.85 -4.19 3.20
CA ALA A 108 -12.87 -5.00 4.42
C ALA A 108 -13.19 -4.16 5.67
N ASP A 109 -12.65 -2.94 5.74
CA ASP A 109 -12.91 -1.97 6.81
C ASP A 109 -14.34 -1.42 6.74
N ASN A 110 -14.85 -1.18 5.53
CA ASN A 110 -16.21 -0.73 5.30
C ASN A 110 -16.88 -1.50 4.15
N PRO A 111 -17.57 -2.61 4.44
CA PRO A 111 -18.26 -3.41 3.42
C PRO A 111 -19.39 -2.68 2.66
N LYS A 112 -19.81 -1.51 3.14
CA LYS A 112 -20.82 -0.66 2.46
C LYS A 112 -20.18 0.35 1.52
N LEU A 113 -18.85 0.44 1.48
CA LEU A 113 -18.13 1.38 0.63
C LEU A 113 -18.41 1.07 -0.85
N LYS A 114 -18.77 2.11 -1.60
CA LYS A 114 -19.04 1.93 -3.03
C LYS A 114 -17.73 1.82 -3.83
N PRO A 115 -17.68 0.98 -4.87
CA PRO A 115 -16.49 0.85 -5.73
C PRO A 115 -15.96 2.19 -6.28
N LYS A 116 -16.86 3.14 -6.61
CA LYS A 116 -16.47 4.48 -7.07
C LYS A 116 -15.62 5.24 -6.04
N GLU A 117 -15.89 5.04 -4.76
CA GLU A 117 -15.15 5.72 -3.68
C GLU A 117 -13.72 5.19 -3.57
N VAL A 118 -13.54 3.86 -3.66
CA VAL A 118 -12.20 3.23 -3.72
C VAL A 118 -11.43 3.72 -4.94
N VAL A 119 -12.06 3.77 -6.10
CA VAL A 119 -11.46 4.32 -7.33
C VAL A 119 -11.05 5.79 -7.16
N ASN A 120 -11.88 6.60 -6.50
CA ASN A 120 -11.53 8.00 -6.24
C ASN A 120 -10.32 8.12 -5.30
N ARG A 121 -10.25 7.29 -4.25
CA ARG A 121 -9.08 7.24 -3.35
C ARG A 121 -7.80 6.86 -4.11
N TYR A 122 -7.88 5.88 -5.00
CA TYR A 122 -6.77 5.52 -5.89
C TYR A 122 -6.35 6.69 -6.78
N LYS A 123 -7.30 7.37 -7.43
CA LYS A 123 -7.01 8.53 -8.30
C LYS A 123 -6.33 9.67 -7.55
N VAL A 124 -6.67 9.89 -6.29
CA VAL A 124 -5.99 10.89 -5.44
C VAL A 124 -4.53 10.51 -5.26
N PHE A 125 -4.22 9.24 -4.96
CA PHE A 125 -2.83 8.78 -4.81
C PHE A 125 -2.07 8.83 -6.15
N TYR A 126 -2.71 8.38 -7.23
CA TYR A 126 -2.16 8.47 -8.58
C TYR A 126 -1.79 9.91 -8.96
N LYS A 127 -2.67 10.87 -8.68
CA LYS A 127 -2.40 12.29 -8.92
C LYS A 127 -1.16 12.79 -8.16
N LYS A 128 -1.02 12.45 -6.88
CA LYS A 128 0.16 12.79 -6.08
C LYS A 128 1.45 12.20 -6.66
N ILE A 129 1.39 10.96 -7.19
CA ILE A 129 2.52 10.37 -7.90
C ILE A 129 2.87 11.20 -9.15
N ARG A 130 1.87 11.57 -9.96
CA ARG A 130 2.09 12.36 -11.19
C ARG A 130 2.58 13.78 -10.92
N GLU A 131 2.15 14.40 -9.84
CA GLU A 131 2.65 15.72 -9.41
C GLU A 131 4.15 15.67 -9.09
N LYS A 132 4.62 14.58 -8.48
CA LYS A 132 6.02 14.41 -8.13
C LYS A 132 6.86 13.82 -9.28
N PHE A 133 6.30 12.87 -10.01
CA PHE A 133 6.94 12.10 -11.06
C PHE A 133 6.10 12.12 -12.35
N PRO A 134 6.09 13.20 -13.12
CA PRO A 134 5.17 13.38 -14.25
C PRO A 134 5.19 12.24 -15.29
N ASN A 135 6.37 11.68 -15.56
CA ASN A 135 6.60 10.73 -16.65
C ASN A 135 6.95 9.30 -16.19
N ILE A 136 6.91 9.03 -14.91
CA ILE A 136 7.26 7.70 -14.39
C ILE A 136 6.26 6.63 -14.83
N GLN A 137 6.72 5.39 -14.97
CA GLN A 137 5.81 4.25 -15.12
C GLN A 137 5.08 4.00 -13.80
N VAL A 138 3.74 3.93 -13.85
CA VAL A 138 2.88 3.63 -12.69
C VAL A 138 1.97 2.46 -13.02
N ASP A 139 2.10 1.38 -12.28
CA ASP A 139 1.29 0.19 -12.48
C ASP A 139 0.44 -0.11 -11.25
N TYR A 140 -0.72 -0.66 -11.49
CA TYR A 140 -1.63 -1.09 -10.45
C TYR A 140 -1.94 -2.58 -10.62
N ILE A 141 -1.63 -3.37 -9.60
CA ILE A 141 -2.01 -4.78 -9.56
C ILE A 141 -3.47 -4.87 -9.11
N SER A 142 -4.28 -5.62 -9.86
CA SER A 142 -5.68 -5.85 -9.51
C SER A 142 -5.84 -6.40 -8.09
N MET A 143 -6.88 -5.97 -7.41
CA MET A 143 -7.31 -6.63 -6.17
C MET A 143 -7.62 -8.10 -6.46
N LYS A 144 -6.98 -9.02 -5.73
CA LYS A 144 -7.22 -10.46 -5.84
C LYS A 144 -8.54 -10.85 -5.18
N TYR A 145 -9.07 -11.99 -5.56
CA TYR A 145 -10.30 -12.54 -4.97
C TYR A 145 -9.95 -13.58 -3.89
N SER A 146 -9.52 -13.10 -2.70
CA SER A 146 -9.19 -13.99 -1.58
C SER A 146 -10.43 -14.75 -1.09
N PRO A 147 -10.35 -16.07 -0.83
CA PRO A 147 -11.50 -16.85 -0.35
C PRO A 147 -12.14 -16.27 0.93
N SER A 148 -11.33 -15.77 1.88
CA SER A 148 -11.84 -15.15 3.13
C SER A 148 -12.62 -13.85 2.90
N ARG A 149 -12.58 -13.29 1.69
CA ARG A 149 -13.28 -12.05 1.32
C ARG A 149 -14.29 -12.24 0.18
N GLU A 150 -14.82 -13.44 0.03
CA GLU A 150 -15.75 -13.79 -1.04
C GLU A 150 -16.96 -12.85 -1.12
N ASN A 151 -17.48 -12.45 0.02
CA ASN A 151 -18.58 -11.49 0.13
C ASN A 151 -18.27 -10.08 -0.45
N LEU A 152 -16.99 -9.77 -0.68
CA LEU A 152 -16.52 -8.47 -1.21
C LEU A 152 -16.09 -8.55 -2.69
N TRP A 153 -16.06 -9.74 -3.30
CA TRP A 153 -15.56 -9.93 -4.67
C TRP A 153 -16.32 -9.10 -5.71
N SER A 154 -17.63 -8.96 -5.57
CA SER A 154 -18.43 -8.15 -6.49
C SER A 154 -17.98 -6.69 -6.51
N GLN A 155 -17.69 -6.13 -5.33
CA GLN A 155 -17.22 -4.76 -5.18
C GLN A 155 -15.79 -4.60 -5.73
N MET A 156 -14.90 -5.55 -5.41
CA MET A 156 -13.51 -5.57 -5.90
C MET A 156 -13.49 -5.69 -7.43
N ARG A 157 -14.31 -6.58 -8.02
CA ARG A 157 -14.43 -6.73 -9.47
C ARG A 157 -14.85 -5.43 -10.15
N ASN A 158 -15.84 -4.74 -9.58
CA ASN A 158 -16.32 -3.47 -10.11
C ASN A 158 -15.24 -2.37 -9.97
N ALA A 159 -14.53 -2.31 -8.84
CA ALA A 159 -13.44 -1.37 -8.64
C ALA A 159 -12.27 -1.65 -9.59
N ASN A 160 -11.83 -2.90 -9.73
CA ASN A 160 -10.79 -3.33 -10.67
C ASN A 160 -11.12 -2.88 -12.11
N LYS A 161 -12.35 -3.15 -12.58
CA LYS A 161 -12.81 -2.71 -13.90
C LYS A 161 -12.71 -1.19 -14.09
N LYS A 162 -13.06 -0.42 -13.06
CA LYS A 162 -13.03 1.05 -13.13
C LYS A 162 -11.62 1.62 -13.02
N ILE A 163 -10.73 1.00 -12.22
CA ILE A 163 -9.32 1.39 -12.14
C ILE A 163 -8.65 1.08 -13.49
N LYS A 164 -8.88 -0.11 -14.04
CA LYS A 164 -8.37 -0.45 -15.37
C LYS A 164 -8.80 0.59 -16.41
N ALA A 165 -10.10 0.87 -16.51
CA ALA A 165 -10.63 1.85 -17.47
C ALA A 165 -10.12 3.28 -17.25
N PHE A 166 -9.63 3.61 -16.07
CA PHE A 166 -8.92 4.85 -15.80
C PHE A 166 -7.48 4.76 -16.32
N MET A 167 -6.75 3.71 -15.94
CA MET A 167 -5.33 3.56 -16.30
C MET A 167 -5.11 3.40 -17.81
N ASP A 168 -6.04 2.74 -18.52
CA ASP A 168 -5.99 2.61 -19.98
C ASP A 168 -5.99 3.98 -20.73
N LYS A 169 -6.28 5.08 -20.04
CA LYS A 169 -6.31 6.44 -20.59
C LYS A 169 -5.12 7.29 -20.15
N GLU A 170 -4.36 6.79 -19.20
CA GLU A 170 -3.25 7.53 -18.61
C GLU A 170 -1.94 7.14 -19.30
N PRO A 171 -1.06 8.09 -19.60
CA PRO A 171 0.25 7.77 -20.16
C PRO A 171 1.15 7.07 -19.12
N ASN A 172 2.00 6.18 -19.59
CA ASN A 172 2.94 5.44 -18.73
C ASN A 172 2.25 4.80 -17.52
N ALA A 173 1.13 4.11 -17.76
CA ALA A 173 0.32 3.47 -16.74
C ALA A 173 -0.22 2.12 -17.25
N GLU A 174 -0.08 1.08 -16.42
CA GLU A 174 -0.58 -0.26 -16.75
C GLU A 174 -1.40 -0.83 -15.61
N PHE A 175 -2.45 -1.56 -15.96
CA PHE A 175 -3.25 -2.35 -15.03
C PHE A 175 -2.86 -3.82 -15.16
N ILE A 176 -2.19 -4.36 -14.15
CA ILE A 176 -1.72 -5.74 -14.10
C ILE A 176 -2.83 -6.63 -13.50
N ASP A 177 -3.52 -7.39 -14.34
CA ASP A 177 -4.59 -8.27 -13.88
C ASP A 177 -4.05 -9.65 -13.49
N ILE A 178 -4.00 -9.92 -12.18
CA ILE A 178 -3.58 -11.20 -11.63
C ILE A 178 -4.77 -12.15 -11.38
N THR A 179 -6.00 -11.70 -11.55
CA THR A 179 -7.18 -12.45 -11.08
C THR A 179 -7.36 -13.77 -11.81
N LYS A 180 -7.26 -13.74 -13.14
CA LYS A 180 -7.42 -14.95 -13.97
C LYS A 180 -6.34 -16.01 -13.73
N ALA A 181 -5.12 -15.60 -13.47
CA ALA A 181 -4.03 -16.52 -13.18
C ALA A 181 -4.18 -17.22 -11.81
N MET A 182 -5.00 -16.66 -10.95
CA MET A 182 -5.34 -17.24 -9.64
C MET A 182 -6.63 -18.10 -9.67
N GLU A 183 -7.20 -18.36 -10.83
CA GLU A 183 -8.35 -19.24 -11.03
C GLU A 183 -7.91 -20.61 -11.60
N ASP A 184 -8.69 -21.64 -11.33
CA ASP A 184 -8.57 -22.95 -11.97
C ASP A 184 -9.23 -22.97 -13.37
N THR A 185 -9.19 -24.11 -14.05
CA THR A 185 -9.79 -24.28 -15.38
C THR A 185 -11.30 -24.12 -15.41
N ASN A 186 -11.97 -24.20 -14.25
CA ASN A 186 -13.41 -24.02 -14.09
C ASN A 186 -13.76 -22.57 -13.68
N GLY A 187 -12.77 -21.71 -13.50
CA GLY A 187 -12.94 -20.32 -13.06
C GLY A 187 -13.12 -20.15 -11.56
N ASN A 188 -12.82 -21.18 -10.76
CA ASN A 188 -12.83 -21.05 -9.30
C ASN A 188 -11.47 -20.53 -8.81
N VAL A 189 -11.51 -19.77 -7.73
CA VAL A 189 -10.28 -19.31 -7.08
C VAL A 189 -9.49 -20.50 -6.54
N ARG A 190 -8.22 -20.57 -6.90
CA ARG A 190 -7.27 -21.58 -6.43
C ARG A 190 -6.90 -21.33 -4.99
N LYS A 191 -7.51 -22.11 -4.08
CA LYS A 191 -7.28 -21.99 -2.62
C LYS A 191 -5.86 -22.38 -2.20
N ASP A 192 -5.20 -23.23 -2.97
CA ASP A 192 -3.80 -23.65 -2.79
C ASP A 192 -2.79 -22.50 -2.91
N LEU A 193 -3.18 -21.39 -3.54
CA LEU A 193 -2.37 -20.19 -3.64
C LEU A 193 -2.46 -19.27 -2.40
N PHE A 194 -3.26 -19.67 -1.38
CA PHE A 194 -3.47 -18.88 -0.17
C PHE A 194 -2.98 -19.63 1.07
N LEU A 195 -2.49 -18.88 2.04
CA LEU A 195 -2.18 -19.40 3.37
C LEU A 195 -3.44 -19.85 4.09
N GLU A 196 -3.29 -20.45 5.27
CA GLU A 196 -4.42 -20.96 6.10
C GLU A 196 -5.49 -19.89 6.37
N ASP A 197 -5.11 -18.62 6.42
CA ASP A 197 -6.03 -17.50 6.62
C ASP A 197 -6.91 -17.18 5.39
N MET A 198 -6.70 -17.91 4.27
CA MET A 198 -7.42 -17.72 3.02
C MET A 198 -7.42 -16.27 2.50
N LEU A 199 -6.43 -15.49 2.91
CA LEU A 199 -6.24 -14.08 2.57
C LEU A 199 -4.89 -13.81 1.93
N HIS A 200 -3.83 -14.19 2.64
CA HIS A 200 -2.46 -13.97 2.19
C HIS A 200 -2.02 -15.11 1.28
N ILE A 201 -1.15 -14.78 0.34
CA ILE A 201 -0.73 -15.73 -0.70
C ILE A 201 0.51 -16.51 -0.28
N THR A 202 0.62 -17.75 -0.76
CA THR A 202 1.75 -18.64 -0.56
C THR A 202 2.92 -18.26 -1.46
N PRO A 203 4.12 -18.86 -1.29
CA PRO A 203 5.21 -18.71 -2.25
C PRO A 203 4.80 -19.07 -3.69
N GLU A 204 3.97 -20.12 -3.87
CA GLU A 204 3.41 -20.50 -5.16
C GLU A 204 2.48 -19.42 -5.74
N GLY A 205 1.72 -18.76 -4.87
CA GLY A 205 0.91 -17.59 -5.24
C GLY A 205 1.76 -16.43 -5.74
N TYR A 206 2.91 -16.17 -5.08
CA TYR A 206 3.86 -15.16 -5.56
C TYR A 206 4.55 -15.57 -6.86
N GLN A 207 4.81 -16.86 -7.10
CA GLN A 207 5.30 -17.33 -8.40
C GLN A 207 4.27 -17.05 -9.53
N VAL A 208 2.98 -17.24 -9.26
CA VAL A 208 1.92 -16.90 -10.21
C VAL A 208 1.92 -15.39 -10.48
N TRP A 209 2.01 -14.55 -9.43
CA TRP A 209 2.10 -13.11 -9.60
C TRP A 209 3.31 -12.70 -10.42
N THR A 210 4.48 -13.26 -10.11
CA THR A 210 5.73 -12.98 -10.81
C THR A 210 5.59 -13.20 -12.32
N LYS A 211 5.05 -14.34 -12.75
CA LYS A 211 4.85 -14.65 -14.18
C LYS A 211 3.97 -13.61 -14.88
N ILE A 212 2.94 -13.11 -14.20
CA ILE A 212 2.05 -12.10 -14.76
C ILE A 212 2.70 -10.72 -14.74
N MET A 213 3.48 -10.41 -13.70
CA MET A 213 4.13 -9.11 -13.54
C MET A 213 5.37 -8.94 -14.43
N GLU A 214 6.08 -10.03 -14.75
CA GLU A 214 7.37 -10.01 -15.46
C GLU A 214 7.37 -9.14 -16.73
N PRO A 215 6.36 -9.18 -17.63
CA PRO A 215 6.34 -8.32 -18.82
C PRO A 215 6.23 -6.81 -18.51
N TYR A 216 5.78 -6.45 -17.32
CA TYR A 216 5.57 -5.06 -16.89
C TYR A 216 6.75 -4.50 -16.10
N ILE A 217 7.63 -5.35 -15.58
CA ILE A 217 8.76 -4.97 -14.74
C ILE A 217 9.87 -4.31 -15.59
N LYS A 218 10.20 -3.05 -15.30
CA LYS A 218 11.15 -2.21 -16.06
C LYS A 218 12.63 -2.48 -15.71
#